data_fb5a42348b135bd2aea23fcb56a30340
#
_entry.id   fb5a42348b135bd2aea23fcb56a30340
#
_cell.length_a   1.000
_cell.length_b   1.000
_cell.length_c   1.000
_cell.angle_alpha   90.00
_cell.angle_beta   90.00
_cell.angle_gamma   90.00
#
_symmetry.space_group_name_H-M   'P 1'
#
loop_
_entity.id
_entity.type
_entity.pdbx_description
1 polymer ?
#
loop_
_entity_poly.entity_id
_entity_poly.type
_entity_poly.pdbx_seq_one_letter_code
_entity_poly.pdbx_strand_id
1 'polypeptide(L)'
;RQVGLNNPLRFQGQYHDRETGLHYNRYRYYDPGVGRFVSKDPISYSGGLNLYQYALNPTDCVDPLGLAGRKVAKPRIDPGNRKEGWQHIDERHVSGTHPGGHGDLFPEGTTQEQIQTACECLVKKGNRVSDPSSRMQIYEKRIKINGRTDRVRGVFDSHDGNRTITVFPVRGG
;
A
#
# COMPACT_ATOMS: atom_id res chain seq x y z
N ARG A 1 -48.63 -1.15 0.93
CA ARG A 1 -47.49 -1.43 1.86
C ARG A 1 -46.20 -1.39 1.03
N GLN A 2 -45.43 -0.32 1.18
CA GLN A 2 -44.08 -0.31 0.66
C GLN A 2 -43.24 -1.33 1.45
N VAL A 3 -42.84 -2.40 0.80
CA VAL A 3 -41.82 -3.31 1.34
C VAL A 3 -40.53 -2.55 1.27
N GLY A 4 -40.08 -1.99 2.39
CA GLY A 4 -38.80 -1.27 2.46
C GLY A 4 -37.67 -2.20 2.03
N LEU A 5 -36.93 -1.83 1.00
CA LEU A 5 -35.72 -2.51 0.58
C LEU A 5 -34.73 -2.52 1.75
N ASN A 6 -34.47 -3.71 2.27
CA ASN A 6 -33.64 -3.91 3.43
C ASN A 6 -32.20 -4.09 3.03
N ASN A 7 -31.52 -2.97 2.68
CA ASN A 7 -30.12 -2.97 2.25
C ASN A 7 -29.18 -2.90 3.46
N PRO A 8 -28.35 -3.93 3.73
CA PRO A 8 -27.38 -3.90 4.82
C PRO A 8 -26.07 -3.21 4.45
N LEU A 9 -25.84 -2.84 3.18
CA LEU A 9 -24.61 -2.16 2.76
C LEU A 9 -24.58 -0.72 3.28
N ARG A 10 -23.40 -0.26 3.70
CA ARG A 10 -23.15 1.09 4.22
C ARG A 10 -22.04 1.75 3.39
N PHE A 11 -20.96 2.23 3.99
CA PHE A 11 -19.79 2.69 3.25
C PHE A 11 -19.09 1.52 2.57
N GLN A 12 -18.11 1.81 1.69
CA GLN A 12 -17.35 0.79 0.98
C GLN A 12 -16.72 -0.20 1.95
N GLY A 13 -17.08 -1.47 1.80
CA GLY A 13 -16.63 -2.57 2.66
C GLY A 13 -17.38 -2.71 3.98
N GLN A 14 -18.41 -1.90 4.23
CA GLN A 14 -19.22 -1.98 5.45
C GLN A 14 -20.51 -2.77 5.25
N TYR A 15 -20.81 -3.64 6.19
CA TYR A 15 -22.06 -4.39 6.30
C TYR A 15 -22.74 -4.07 7.64
N HIS A 16 -24.00 -3.63 7.60
CA HIS A 16 -24.75 -3.32 8.81
C HIS A 16 -25.18 -4.59 9.53
N ASP A 17 -24.68 -4.78 10.72
CA ASP A 17 -25.12 -5.81 11.64
C ASP A 17 -26.36 -5.30 12.42
N ARG A 18 -27.50 -5.95 12.21
CA ARG A 18 -28.76 -5.54 12.82
C ARG A 18 -28.90 -5.91 14.29
N GLU A 19 -28.17 -6.93 14.71
CA GLU A 19 -28.24 -7.40 16.10
C GLU A 19 -27.53 -6.43 17.01
N THR A 20 -26.40 -5.87 16.56
CA THR A 20 -25.58 -4.95 17.35
C THR A 20 -25.76 -3.48 16.97
N GLY A 21 -26.31 -3.19 15.79
CA GLY A 21 -26.38 -1.83 15.23
C GLY A 21 -25.05 -1.30 14.69
N LEU A 22 -24.00 -2.10 14.75
CA LEU A 22 -22.65 -1.75 14.29
C LEU A 22 -22.48 -2.02 12.80
N HIS A 23 -21.39 -1.48 12.22
CA HIS A 23 -21.00 -1.78 10.85
C HIS A 23 -19.77 -2.70 10.83
N TYR A 24 -19.88 -3.85 10.21
CA TYR A 24 -18.80 -4.82 10.08
C TYR A 24 -17.85 -4.45 8.95
N ASN A 25 -16.57 -4.25 9.28
CA ASN A 25 -15.47 -4.01 8.36
C ASN A 25 -14.45 -5.14 8.49
N ARG A 26 -14.72 -6.32 8.03
CA ARG A 26 -13.90 -7.53 8.02
C ARG A 26 -13.04 -7.81 9.27
N TYR A 27 -12.21 -6.87 9.72
CA TYR A 27 -11.31 -7.02 10.88
C TYR A 27 -11.75 -6.22 12.10
N ARG A 28 -12.69 -5.27 11.95
CA ARG A 28 -13.21 -4.47 13.05
C ARG A 28 -14.70 -4.17 12.87
N TYR A 29 -15.35 -3.87 13.99
CA TYR A 29 -16.67 -3.26 13.98
C TYR A 29 -16.57 -1.75 14.15
N TYR A 30 -17.29 -1.01 13.34
CA TYR A 30 -17.41 0.43 13.38
C TYR A 30 -18.73 0.83 14.04
N ASP A 31 -18.66 1.76 14.99
CA ASP A 31 -19.82 2.32 15.66
C ASP A 31 -20.24 3.64 14.96
N PRO A 32 -21.38 3.64 14.23
CA PRO A 32 -21.83 4.85 13.54
C PRO A 32 -22.32 5.94 14.50
N GLY A 33 -22.71 5.60 15.73
CA GLY A 33 -23.14 6.55 16.75
C GLY A 33 -21.98 7.34 17.36
N VAL A 34 -20.80 6.75 17.43
CA VAL A 34 -19.57 7.37 17.97
C VAL A 34 -18.60 7.80 16.89
N GLY A 35 -18.74 7.27 15.67
CA GLY A 35 -17.88 7.62 14.53
C GLY A 35 -16.48 7.00 14.57
N ARG A 36 -16.32 5.84 15.22
CA ARG A 36 -15.02 5.16 15.34
C ARG A 36 -15.17 3.64 15.41
N PHE A 37 -14.05 2.91 15.25
CA PHE A 37 -14.01 1.48 15.54
C PHE A 37 -14.18 1.19 17.04
N VAL A 38 -14.83 0.08 17.37
CA VAL A 38 -15.06 -0.35 18.77
C VAL A 38 -13.84 -1.05 19.38
N SER A 39 -12.91 -1.54 18.54
CA SER A 39 -11.68 -2.18 18.97
C SER A 39 -10.44 -1.46 18.45
N LYS A 40 -9.31 -1.67 19.13
CA LYS A 40 -8.00 -1.19 18.66
C LYS A 40 -7.66 -1.77 17.29
N ASP A 41 -6.89 -1.01 16.50
CA ASP A 41 -6.38 -1.48 15.21
C ASP A 41 -5.52 -2.73 15.39
N PRO A 42 -5.82 -3.86 14.71
CA PRO A 42 -5.01 -5.07 14.78
C PRO A 42 -3.56 -4.85 14.30
N ILE A 43 -3.34 -3.86 13.42
CA ILE A 43 -1.99 -3.50 12.97
C ILE A 43 -1.33 -2.44 13.86
N SER A 44 -1.93 -2.16 15.03
CA SER A 44 -1.42 -1.23 16.03
C SER A 44 -1.10 0.16 15.44
N TYR A 45 -0.03 0.80 15.89
CA TYR A 45 0.40 2.11 15.40
C TYR A 45 0.78 2.16 13.91
N SER A 46 0.88 1.02 13.23
CA SER A 46 1.03 0.97 11.78
C SER A 46 -0.19 1.52 11.03
N GLY A 47 -1.37 1.52 11.66
CA GLY A 47 -2.61 2.15 11.16
C GLY A 47 -2.73 3.63 11.45
N GLY A 48 -1.91 4.18 12.35
CA GLY A 48 -1.94 5.58 12.81
C GLY A 48 -1.87 5.70 14.32
N LEU A 49 -1.71 6.93 14.83
CA LEU A 49 -1.62 7.18 16.28
C LEU A 49 -2.95 6.92 17.01
N ASN A 50 -4.08 7.17 16.36
CA ASN A 50 -5.39 6.88 16.90
C ASN A 50 -5.85 5.48 16.48
N LEU A 51 -5.70 4.52 17.37
CA LEU A 51 -5.98 3.11 17.12
C LEU A 51 -7.47 2.79 16.86
N TYR A 52 -8.38 3.73 17.11
CA TYR A 52 -9.83 3.58 16.95
C TYR A 52 -10.38 4.34 15.74
N GLN A 53 -9.55 5.11 15.05
CA GLN A 53 -9.98 5.96 13.94
C GLN A 53 -10.41 5.12 12.73
N TYR A 54 -11.52 5.52 12.08
CA TYR A 54 -11.96 4.91 10.83
C TYR A 54 -11.06 5.30 9.66
N ALA A 55 -10.85 6.60 9.44
CA ALA A 55 -9.98 7.15 8.41
C ALA A 55 -9.54 8.56 8.82
N LEU A 56 -8.42 9.05 8.26
CA LEU A 56 -7.94 10.42 8.52
C LEU A 56 -8.90 11.49 8.03
N ASN A 57 -9.54 11.24 6.90
CA ASN A 57 -10.61 12.05 6.33
C ASN A 57 -11.66 11.12 5.72
N PRO A 58 -12.81 10.89 6.38
CA PRO A 58 -13.85 9.98 5.88
C PRO A 58 -14.50 10.43 4.57
N THR A 59 -14.35 11.70 4.16
CA THR A 59 -14.87 12.19 2.88
C THR A 59 -14.01 11.79 1.69
N ASP A 60 -12.71 11.58 1.92
CA ASP A 60 -11.73 11.28 0.87
C ASP A 60 -11.13 9.88 0.98
N CYS A 61 -11.27 9.25 2.14
CA CYS A 61 -10.67 7.97 2.45
C CYS A 61 -11.70 6.99 2.99
N VAL A 62 -11.57 5.72 2.59
CA VAL A 62 -12.39 4.63 3.10
C VAL A 62 -11.50 3.55 3.69
N ASP A 63 -12.01 2.83 4.70
CA ASP A 63 -11.35 1.69 5.31
C ASP A 63 -12.16 0.40 5.16
N PRO A 64 -12.16 -0.24 3.97
CA PRO A 64 -13.00 -1.40 3.70
C PRO A 64 -12.64 -2.62 4.54
N LEU A 65 -11.43 -2.68 5.06
CA LEU A 65 -10.93 -3.82 5.82
C LEU A 65 -10.97 -3.59 7.33
N GLY A 66 -11.12 -2.35 7.78
CA GLY A 66 -10.94 -2.00 9.18
C GLY A 66 -9.45 -2.02 9.61
N LEU A 67 -8.53 -1.66 8.71
CA LEU A 67 -7.08 -1.66 8.92
C LEU A 67 -6.40 -0.38 8.41
N ALA A 68 -7.16 0.59 7.92
CA ALA A 68 -6.62 1.77 7.30
C ALA A 68 -7.05 3.05 8.01
N GLY A 69 -6.15 3.66 8.72
CA GLY A 69 -6.20 5.08 9.06
C GLY A 69 -5.11 5.87 8.33
N ARG A 70 -4.46 5.28 7.36
CA ARG A 70 -3.27 5.86 6.74
C ARG A 70 -3.62 6.57 5.44
N LYS A 71 -3.36 7.90 5.36
CA LYS A 71 -2.79 8.43 4.11
C LYS A 71 -1.52 7.63 3.89
N VAL A 72 -1.54 6.71 2.94
CA VAL A 72 -0.32 6.02 2.54
C VAL A 72 0.65 7.13 2.13
N ALA A 73 1.67 7.38 2.94
CA ALA A 73 2.67 8.38 2.62
C ALA A 73 3.19 8.06 1.22
N LYS A 74 3.27 9.08 0.36
CA LYS A 74 3.83 8.87 -0.98
C LYS A 74 5.24 8.30 -0.81
N PRO A 75 5.56 7.19 -1.47
CA PRO A 75 6.90 6.66 -1.41
C PRO A 75 7.87 7.70 -1.97
N ARG A 76 9.02 7.84 -1.34
CA ARG A 76 10.10 8.68 -1.83
C ARG A 76 11.32 7.83 -2.18
N ILE A 77 12.01 8.20 -3.22
CA ILE A 77 13.27 7.61 -3.61
C ILE A 77 14.37 8.63 -3.27
N ASP A 78 15.11 8.34 -2.20
CA ASP A 78 16.28 9.15 -1.82
C ASP A 78 17.45 8.84 -2.77
N PRO A 79 18.47 9.71 -2.88
CA PRO A 79 19.68 9.43 -3.68
C PRO A 79 20.30 8.09 -3.30
N GLY A 80 20.37 7.81 -1.99
CA GLY A 80 20.78 6.51 -1.47
C GLY A 80 22.25 6.18 -1.66
N ASN A 81 22.53 4.89 -1.76
CA ASN A 81 23.85 4.30 -1.97
C ASN A 81 23.70 2.96 -2.70
N ARG A 82 24.81 2.18 -2.86
CA ARG A 82 24.78 0.88 -3.56
C ARG A 82 23.89 -0.21 -2.90
N LYS A 83 23.37 0.00 -1.69
CA LYS A 83 22.49 -0.94 -0.99
C LYS A 83 21.02 -0.56 -1.05
N GLU A 84 20.71 0.73 -1.19
CA GLU A 84 19.33 1.26 -1.17
C GLU A 84 19.22 2.61 -1.88
N GLY A 85 17.98 3.00 -2.22
CA GLY A 85 17.65 4.27 -2.86
C GLY A 85 17.98 4.30 -4.36
N TRP A 86 18.05 5.51 -4.93
CA TRP A 86 18.16 5.66 -6.39
C TRP A 86 19.44 5.04 -6.95
N GLN A 87 20.61 5.26 -6.32
CA GLN A 87 21.86 4.69 -6.80
C GLN A 87 21.77 3.17 -6.92
N HIS A 88 21.23 2.48 -5.90
CA HIS A 88 21.03 1.04 -5.95
C HIS A 88 20.09 0.61 -7.07
N ILE A 89 18.95 1.31 -7.20
CA ILE A 89 17.92 0.99 -8.20
C ILE A 89 18.50 1.18 -9.60
N ASP A 90 19.19 2.28 -9.83
CA ASP A 90 19.79 2.58 -11.13
C ASP A 90 20.87 1.56 -11.50
N GLU A 91 21.89 1.40 -10.68
CA GLU A 91 23.02 0.49 -10.96
C GLU A 91 22.57 -0.96 -11.13
N ARG A 92 21.60 -1.43 -10.32
CA ARG A 92 21.13 -2.84 -10.31
C ARG A 92 20.04 -3.14 -11.31
N HIS A 93 19.13 -2.20 -11.54
CA HIS A 93 17.84 -2.50 -12.17
C HIS A 93 17.49 -1.59 -13.35
N VAL A 94 18.26 -0.53 -13.60
CA VAL A 94 18.07 0.37 -14.75
C VAL A 94 19.28 0.30 -15.67
N SER A 95 20.45 0.81 -15.24
CA SER A 95 21.66 0.83 -16.07
C SER A 95 22.42 -0.50 -16.11
N GLY A 96 22.26 -1.34 -15.08
CA GLY A 96 22.97 -2.61 -14.98
C GLY A 96 24.47 -2.51 -14.67
N THR A 97 24.93 -1.34 -14.19
CA THR A 97 26.35 -1.03 -13.98
C THR A 97 26.89 -1.42 -12.62
N HIS A 98 26.09 -2.09 -11.76
CA HIS A 98 26.50 -2.45 -10.41
C HIS A 98 27.69 -3.44 -10.42
N PRO A 99 28.78 -3.19 -9.65
CA PRO A 99 29.99 -4.03 -9.64
C PRO A 99 29.74 -5.51 -9.26
N GLY A 100 28.70 -5.77 -8.46
CA GLY A 100 28.29 -7.13 -8.06
C GLY A 100 27.31 -7.78 -9.04
N GLY A 101 27.19 -7.27 -10.26
CA GLY A 101 26.23 -7.74 -11.27
C GLY A 101 24.87 -7.08 -11.13
N HIS A 102 24.03 -7.23 -12.15
CA HIS A 102 22.67 -6.72 -12.17
C HIS A 102 21.63 -7.82 -11.86
N GLY A 103 20.46 -7.41 -11.36
CA GLY A 103 19.26 -8.24 -11.32
C GLY A 103 18.45 -8.09 -12.61
N ASP A 104 17.16 -8.38 -12.54
CA ASP A 104 16.26 -8.10 -13.66
C ASP A 104 16.22 -6.59 -13.94
N LEU A 105 16.39 -6.22 -15.22
CA LEU A 105 16.44 -4.82 -15.63
C LEU A 105 15.06 -4.34 -16.12
N PHE A 106 14.74 -3.10 -15.78
CA PHE A 106 13.67 -2.35 -16.44
C PHE A 106 13.94 -2.19 -17.93
N PRO A 107 12.95 -1.81 -18.76
CA PRO A 107 13.19 -1.47 -20.15
C PRO A 107 14.22 -0.37 -20.31
N GLU A 108 14.97 -0.41 -21.41
CA GLU A 108 15.92 0.63 -21.77
C GLU A 108 15.24 2.02 -21.78
N GLY A 109 15.96 3.05 -21.36
CA GLY A 109 15.45 4.41 -21.25
C GLY A 109 14.48 4.66 -20.08
N THR A 110 14.37 3.73 -19.12
CA THR A 110 13.56 3.95 -17.91
C THR A 110 14.16 5.06 -17.06
N THR A 111 13.33 6.05 -16.74
CA THR A 111 13.74 7.23 -15.95
C THR A 111 13.40 7.09 -14.47
N GLN A 112 14.07 7.89 -13.62
CA GLN A 112 13.77 7.95 -12.20
C GLN A 112 12.30 8.34 -11.93
N GLU A 113 11.74 9.24 -12.73
CA GLU A 113 10.33 9.67 -12.59
C GLU A 113 9.35 8.51 -12.87
N GLN A 114 9.64 7.68 -13.87
CA GLN A 114 8.84 6.49 -14.15
C GLN A 114 8.92 5.47 -13.01
N ILE A 115 10.10 5.30 -12.42
CA ILE A 115 10.28 4.45 -11.23
C ILE A 115 9.54 5.03 -10.02
N GLN A 116 9.59 6.34 -9.80
CA GLN A 116 8.82 7.01 -8.75
C GLN A 116 7.31 6.78 -8.92
N THR A 117 6.81 6.89 -10.15
CA THR A 117 5.40 6.62 -10.49
C THR A 117 5.04 5.15 -10.24
N ALA A 118 5.95 4.22 -10.55
CA ALA A 118 5.76 2.80 -10.27
C ALA A 118 5.70 2.53 -8.76
N CYS A 119 6.56 3.16 -7.95
CA CYS A 119 6.53 3.08 -6.49
C CYS A 119 5.19 3.58 -5.93
N GLU A 120 4.68 4.72 -6.41
CA GLU A 120 3.38 5.24 -6.00
C GLU A 120 2.23 4.27 -6.35
N CYS A 121 2.29 3.66 -7.55
CA CYS A 121 1.31 2.66 -7.97
C CYS A 121 1.38 1.40 -7.11
N LEU A 122 2.57 0.93 -6.76
CA LEU A 122 2.78 -0.22 -5.87
C LEU A 122 2.17 0.01 -4.49
N VAL A 123 2.50 1.13 -3.86
CA VAL A 123 2.03 1.44 -2.51
C VAL A 123 0.52 1.68 -2.46
N LYS A 124 -0.08 2.29 -3.51
CA LYS A 124 -1.53 2.55 -3.56
C LYS A 124 -2.37 1.35 -3.99
N LYS A 125 -1.88 0.56 -4.93
CA LYS A 125 -2.69 -0.44 -5.65
C LYS A 125 -2.00 -1.80 -5.81
N GLY A 126 -0.81 -1.98 -5.25
CA GLY A 126 -0.07 -3.24 -5.29
C GLY A 126 -0.63 -4.27 -4.31
N ASN A 127 -0.42 -5.54 -4.61
CA ASN A 127 -0.66 -6.63 -3.68
C ASN A 127 0.48 -6.67 -2.68
N ARG A 128 0.18 -6.54 -1.38
CA ARG A 128 1.18 -6.70 -0.33
C ARG A 128 1.53 -8.19 -0.19
N VAL A 129 2.82 -8.49 -0.23
CA VAL A 129 3.36 -9.85 -0.08
C VAL A 129 4.15 -10.04 1.21
N SER A 130 4.43 -8.95 1.95
CA SER A 130 5.04 -9.00 3.28
C SER A 130 3.99 -9.10 4.38
N ASP A 131 4.43 -9.53 5.58
CA ASP A 131 3.62 -9.43 6.79
C ASP A 131 3.23 -7.97 7.05
N PRO A 132 1.94 -7.68 7.41
CA PRO A 132 1.49 -6.33 7.72
C PRO A 132 2.25 -5.64 8.86
N SER A 133 2.76 -6.40 9.82
CA SER A 133 3.53 -5.89 10.97
C SER A 133 5.00 -5.64 10.67
N SER A 134 5.51 -6.12 9.52
CA SER A 134 6.91 -5.94 9.13
C SER A 134 7.22 -4.46 8.90
N ARG A 135 8.38 -4.00 9.37
CA ARG A 135 8.91 -2.68 9.05
C ARG A 135 9.12 -2.53 7.53
N MET A 136 9.67 -3.55 6.89
CA MET A 136 9.87 -3.56 5.45
C MET A 136 8.62 -4.11 4.77
N GLN A 137 7.88 -3.21 4.12
CA GLN A 137 6.68 -3.56 3.38
C GLN A 137 7.03 -3.86 1.92
N ILE A 138 6.56 -5.00 1.44
CA ILE A 138 6.82 -5.47 0.08
C ILE A 138 5.50 -5.49 -0.68
N TYR A 139 5.48 -4.85 -1.85
CA TYR A 139 4.33 -4.84 -2.74
C TYR A 139 4.70 -5.34 -4.12
N GLU A 140 3.77 -6.01 -4.78
CA GLU A 140 3.90 -6.46 -6.16
C GLU A 140 2.71 -6.02 -7.01
N LYS A 141 2.97 -5.68 -8.27
CA LYS A 141 1.95 -5.38 -9.27
C LYS A 141 2.50 -5.51 -10.68
N ARG A 142 1.63 -5.85 -11.64
CA ARG A 142 1.94 -5.68 -13.06
C ARG A 142 1.88 -4.21 -13.44
N ILE A 143 3.01 -3.66 -13.92
CA ILE A 143 3.16 -2.25 -14.28
C ILE A 143 3.76 -2.18 -15.68
N LYS A 144 3.19 -1.30 -16.52
CA LYS A 144 3.72 -1.02 -17.86
C LYS A 144 4.67 0.16 -17.81
N ILE A 145 5.92 -0.05 -18.24
CA ILE A 145 6.96 0.99 -18.38
C ILE A 145 7.57 0.86 -19.77
N ASN A 146 7.69 1.93 -20.51
CA ASN A 146 8.26 1.97 -21.86
C ASN A 146 7.74 0.85 -22.79
N GLY A 147 6.42 0.63 -22.79
CA GLY A 147 5.78 -0.38 -23.66
C GLY A 147 5.79 -1.79 -23.10
N ARG A 148 6.67 -2.15 -22.17
CA ARG A 148 6.77 -3.49 -21.57
C ARG A 148 6.00 -3.57 -20.25
N THR A 149 5.27 -4.67 -20.06
CA THR A 149 4.54 -4.95 -18.81
C THR A 149 5.25 -6.03 -18.02
N ASP A 150 5.84 -5.65 -16.90
CA ASP A 150 6.52 -6.56 -15.99
C ASP A 150 5.74 -6.69 -14.67
N ARG A 151 5.95 -7.80 -13.94
CA ARG A 151 5.63 -7.87 -12.52
C ARG A 151 6.70 -7.12 -11.77
N VAL A 152 6.36 -6.00 -11.15
CA VAL A 152 7.28 -5.13 -10.42
C VAL A 152 7.10 -5.38 -8.93
N ARG A 153 8.22 -5.55 -8.22
CA ARG A 153 8.29 -5.64 -6.77
C ARG A 153 8.99 -4.42 -6.21
N GLY A 154 8.41 -3.84 -5.15
CA GLY A 154 9.01 -2.73 -4.42
C GLY A 154 9.09 -3.04 -2.93
N VAL A 155 10.18 -2.62 -2.30
CA VAL A 155 10.44 -2.75 -0.86
C VAL A 155 10.51 -1.34 -0.26
N PHE A 156 9.70 -1.10 0.77
CA PHE A 156 9.52 0.22 1.36
C PHE A 156 9.67 0.15 2.88
N ASP A 157 10.39 1.10 3.47
CA ASP A 157 10.47 1.27 4.92
C ASP A 157 9.23 2.03 5.42
N SER A 158 8.30 1.31 6.04
CA SER A 158 7.04 1.88 6.52
C SER A 158 7.21 2.79 7.74
N HIS A 159 8.29 2.65 8.50
CA HIS A 159 8.62 3.48 9.64
C HIS A 159 9.28 4.80 9.22
N ASP A 160 9.79 4.89 7.99
CA ASP A 160 10.40 6.08 7.42
C ASP A 160 9.57 6.62 6.22
N GLY A 161 8.28 6.86 6.45
CA GLY A 161 7.38 7.49 5.49
C GLY A 161 7.29 6.78 4.13
N ASN A 162 7.41 5.46 4.08
CA ASN A 162 7.51 4.66 2.86
C ASN A 162 8.73 5.02 2.01
N ARG A 163 9.87 5.26 2.64
CA ARG A 163 11.14 5.40 1.93
C ARG A 163 11.41 4.15 1.08
N THR A 164 11.68 4.34 -0.19
CA THR A 164 11.95 3.24 -1.12
C THR A 164 13.34 2.70 -0.87
N ILE A 165 13.44 1.42 -0.50
CA ILE A 165 14.71 0.71 -0.36
C ILE A 165 15.18 0.24 -1.73
N THR A 166 14.31 -0.50 -2.44
CA THR A 166 14.55 -0.95 -3.80
C THR A 166 13.24 -1.18 -4.55
N VAL A 167 13.31 -1.15 -5.88
CA VAL A 167 12.23 -1.55 -6.78
C VAL A 167 12.83 -2.19 -8.02
N PHE A 168 12.26 -3.30 -8.47
CA PHE A 168 12.78 -4.08 -9.57
C PHE A 168 11.69 -4.88 -10.28
N PRO A 169 11.85 -5.18 -11.58
CA PRO A 169 11.00 -6.13 -12.27
C PRO A 169 11.31 -7.55 -11.78
N VAL A 170 10.29 -8.39 -11.66
CA VAL A 170 10.42 -9.82 -11.33
C VAL A 170 10.06 -10.58 -12.59
N ARG A 171 11.06 -11.12 -13.27
CA ARG A 171 10.85 -12.06 -14.37
C ARG A 171 10.69 -13.44 -13.76
N GLY A 172 9.57 -14.08 -14.07
CA GLY A 172 9.36 -15.46 -13.63
C GLY A 172 10.43 -16.37 -14.22
N GLY A 173 11.04 -17.20 -13.36
CA GLY A 173 11.69 -18.41 -13.82
C GLY A 173 10.66 -19.39 -14.36
#